data_a6a889b15f26dbff336cda8cd27201e3
#
_entry.id   a6a889b15f26dbff336cda8cd27201e3
#
_cell.length_a   1.000
_cell.length_b   1.000
_cell.length_c   1.000
_cell.angle_alpha   90.00
_cell.angle_beta   90.00
_cell.angle_gamma   90.00
#
_symmetry.space_group_name_H-M   'P 1'
#
loop_
_entity.id
_entity.type
_entity.pdbx_description
1 polymer ?
#
loop_
_entity_poly.entity_id
_entity_poly.type
_entity_poly.pdbx_seq_one_letter_code
_entity_poly.pdbx_strand_id
1 'polypeptide(L)'
;MAHDPAADSATADEPPVLPTDRHTGCPFDPPAGLTALSDRPVRRLRYADGHVGRLVTGHAEARAVLADPRFSSRYELLHLPMPMEGAPGELPPAPVGDIIGLDAPEHTRYRRLLAGRFTVRRMRQLTSRIERFTTDCLDAMEQAGPTADLVEAFARPVPTLVICELLGVPYADRGRFLGLVEVIFDQAAGAGARDEAYAGLLRYVGELVLAKRAEPTDDLLSDLAAPGPASDSGDLAASGLSDEELAGIGGLLLAAGLDTTANMLGLGVFALLVNPGQLDALRADPDLAGAAAEELLRYLSVADPLLRSALEDVEVAGELIRAGETVTVSVQAANRDPHRFPEPGRLDIRRRATGHLSFGHGPHQCLGQQLARVEMTVALPALLARFPALRLAVPPEEVPLRERSSVYGVVSLPVAWGEEQR
;
A
#
# COMPACT_ATOMS: atom_id res chain seq x y z
N MET A 1 -1.45 -31.68 -51.92
CA MET A 1 -1.10 -31.47 -50.53
C MET A 1 -2.28 -30.73 -49.89
N ALA A 2 -3.10 -31.46 -49.17
CA ALA A 2 -4.28 -30.92 -48.51
C ALA A 2 -3.80 -30.30 -47.18
N HIS A 3 -4.18 -29.03 -46.97
CA HIS A 3 -3.97 -28.31 -45.72
C HIS A 3 -4.97 -28.83 -44.70
N ASP A 4 -4.52 -29.40 -43.62
CA ASP A 4 -5.32 -29.88 -42.50
C ASP A 4 -5.71 -28.67 -41.62
N PRO A 5 -7.01 -28.27 -41.50
CA PRO A 5 -7.44 -27.12 -40.74
C PRO A 5 -7.62 -27.43 -39.24
N ALA A 6 -7.14 -28.57 -38.72
CA ALA A 6 -7.40 -29.02 -37.35
C ALA A 6 -6.32 -28.62 -36.32
N ALA A 7 -5.23 -27.93 -36.73
CA ALA A 7 -4.11 -27.63 -35.84
C ALA A 7 -4.15 -26.24 -35.12
N ASP A 8 -5.18 -25.40 -35.41
CA ASP A 8 -5.18 -24.00 -34.97
C ASP A 8 -6.29 -23.65 -33.94
N SER A 9 -6.95 -24.63 -33.31
CA SER A 9 -8.06 -24.38 -32.39
C SER A 9 -7.77 -24.74 -30.91
N ALA A 10 -6.55 -25.12 -30.54
CA ALA A 10 -6.27 -25.64 -29.20
C ALA A 10 -5.66 -24.62 -28.20
N THR A 11 -5.47 -23.33 -28.55
CA THR A 11 -4.80 -22.34 -27.69
C THR A 11 -5.72 -21.23 -27.14
N ALA A 12 -7.02 -21.24 -27.44
CA ALA A 12 -7.95 -20.16 -27.07
C ALA A 12 -8.62 -20.30 -25.69
N ASP A 13 -8.37 -21.36 -24.92
CA ASP A 13 -9.15 -21.66 -23.70
C ASP A 13 -8.34 -21.72 -22.38
N GLU A 14 -7.05 -21.51 -22.41
CA GLU A 14 -6.25 -21.50 -21.17
C GLU A 14 -6.33 -20.14 -20.48
N PRO A 15 -6.73 -20.09 -19.16
CA PRO A 15 -6.79 -18.83 -18.44
C PRO A 15 -5.42 -18.15 -18.38
N PRO A 16 -5.34 -16.81 -18.61
CA PRO A 16 -4.08 -16.08 -18.51
C PRO A 16 -3.54 -16.11 -17.08
N VAL A 17 -2.24 -15.91 -16.94
CA VAL A 17 -1.57 -15.60 -15.67
C VAL A 17 -1.63 -14.10 -15.43
N LEU A 18 -1.44 -13.67 -14.17
CA LEU A 18 -1.40 -12.25 -13.84
C LEU A 18 -0.16 -11.60 -14.49
N PRO A 19 -0.33 -10.60 -15.35
CA PRO A 19 0.80 -9.86 -15.92
C PRO A 19 1.49 -9.01 -14.84
N THR A 20 2.80 -9.07 -14.80
CA THR A 20 3.64 -8.29 -13.86
C THR A 20 4.66 -7.41 -14.56
N ASP A 21 4.88 -7.64 -15.86
CA ASP A 21 5.90 -6.97 -16.64
C ASP A 21 5.51 -5.53 -17.00
N ARG A 22 6.37 -4.56 -16.62
CA ARG A 22 6.20 -3.11 -16.83
C ARG A 22 7.19 -2.52 -17.85
N HIS A 23 7.96 -3.34 -18.55
CA HIS A 23 9.15 -2.91 -19.31
C HIS A 23 8.92 -2.05 -20.56
N THR A 24 7.69 -1.71 -20.93
CA THR A 24 7.43 -1.00 -22.19
C THR A 24 6.53 0.21 -21.96
N GLY A 25 7.10 1.36 -21.55
CA GLY A 25 6.33 2.60 -21.56
C GLY A 25 6.50 3.48 -20.32
N CYS A 26 5.43 4.10 -19.92
CA CYS A 26 5.37 4.97 -18.75
C CYS A 26 5.50 4.14 -17.45
N PRO A 27 6.46 4.47 -16.56
CA PRO A 27 6.67 3.73 -15.30
C PRO A 27 5.47 3.81 -14.34
N PHE A 28 4.53 4.69 -14.59
CA PHE A 28 3.33 4.90 -13.78
C PHE A 28 2.12 4.11 -14.29
N ASP A 29 2.23 3.46 -15.44
CA ASP A 29 1.13 2.66 -15.98
C ASP A 29 1.10 1.26 -15.35
N PRO A 30 -0.07 0.63 -15.23
CA PRO A 30 -0.17 -0.77 -14.92
C PRO A 30 0.62 -1.62 -15.94
N PRO A 31 1.00 -2.86 -15.59
CA PRO A 31 1.57 -3.79 -16.56
C PRO A 31 0.75 -3.82 -17.86
N ALA A 32 1.42 -3.73 -19.02
CA ALA A 32 0.75 -3.63 -20.33
C ALA A 32 -0.23 -4.80 -20.58
N GLY A 33 0.15 -6.03 -20.19
CA GLY A 33 -0.71 -7.20 -20.25
C GLY A 33 -1.98 -7.07 -19.38
N LEU A 34 -1.91 -6.39 -18.25
CA LEU A 34 -3.07 -6.15 -17.38
C LEU A 34 -4.10 -5.23 -18.03
N THR A 35 -3.63 -4.19 -18.71
CA THR A 35 -4.51 -3.30 -19.50
C THR A 35 -5.23 -4.07 -20.59
N ALA A 36 -4.55 -4.98 -21.28
CA ALA A 36 -5.17 -5.85 -22.30
C ALA A 36 -6.21 -6.81 -21.70
N LEU A 37 -6.07 -7.20 -20.44
CA LEU A 37 -7.03 -8.04 -19.73
C LEU A 37 -8.22 -7.26 -19.15
N SER A 38 -8.24 -5.93 -19.25
CA SER A 38 -9.31 -5.09 -18.65
C SER A 38 -10.50 -4.85 -19.61
N ASP A 39 -10.57 -5.54 -20.75
CA ASP A 39 -11.72 -5.53 -21.67
C ASP A 39 -12.98 -6.19 -21.07
N ARG A 40 -12.81 -7.04 -20.05
CA ARG A 40 -13.89 -7.63 -19.24
C ARG A 40 -13.63 -7.35 -17.77
N PRO A 41 -14.63 -6.90 -17.00
CA PRO A 41 -14.43 -6.52 -15.59
C PRO A 41 -14.11 -7.72 -14.68
N VAL A 42 -14.52 -8.93 -15.06
CA VAL A 42 -14.22 -10.19 -14.36
C VAL A 42 -13.83 -11.24 -15.41
N ARG A 43 -12.77 -12.01 -15.12
CA ARG A 43 -12.32 -13.11 -15.98
C ARG A 43 -11.62 -14.20 -15.19
N ARG A 44 -11.47 -15.38 -15.81
CA ARG A 44 -10.65 -16.46 -15.25
C ARG A 44 -9.18 -16.06 -15.21
N LEU A 45 -8.48 -16.48 -14.14
CA LEU A 45 -7.05 -16.27 -13.95
C LEU A 45 -6.41 -17.58 -13.48
N ARG A 46 -5.26 -17.94 -14.04
CA ARG A 46 -4.46 -19.05 -13.57
C ARG A 46 -3.39 -18.57 -12.60
N TYR A 47 -3.32 -19.21 -11.45
CA TYR A 47 -2.40 -18.94 -10.37
C TYR A 47 -1.11 -19.74 -10.52
N ALA A 48 -0.08 -19.37 -9.77
CA ALA A 48 1.24 -19.95 -9.87
C ALA A 48 1.29 -21.46 -9.53
N ASP A 49 0.40 -21.92 -8.66
CA ASP A 49 0.25 -23.33 -8.24
C ASP A 49 -0.70 -24.15 -9.14
N GLY A 50 -1.20 -23.55 -10.23
CA GLY A 50 -2.14 -24.17 -11.16
C GLY A 50 -3.62 -24.01 -10.79
N HIS A 51 -3.93 -23.41 -9.61
CA HIS A 51 -5.30 -23.03 -9.26
C HIS A 51 -5.90 -22.11 -10.33
N VAL A 52 -7.20 -22.23 -10.58
CA VAL A 52 -7.94 -21.33 -11.48
C VAL A 52 -8.98 -20.58 -10.68
N GLY A 53 -8.74 -19.28 -10.53
CA GLY A 53 -9.68 -18.36 -9.88
C GLY A 53 -10.09 -17.23 -10.81
N ARG A 54 -10.24 -16.02 -10.28
CA ARG A 54 -10.72 -14.84 -10.99
C ARG A 54 -9.81 -13.65 -10.87
N LEU A 55 -9.71 -12.87 -11.96
CA LEU A 55 -9.17 -11.51 -11.97
C LEU A 55 -10.34 -10.53 -12.11
N VAL A 56 -10.34 -9.52 -11.23
CA VAL A 56 -11.31 -8.41 -11.25
C VAL A 56 -10.57 -7.12 -11.56
N THR A 57 -10.94 -6.47 -12.65
CA THR A 57 -10.35 -5.23 -13.17
C THR A 57 -11.34 -4.07 -13.24
N GLY A 58 -12.65 -4.36 -13.23
CA GLY A 58 -13.70 -3.32 -13.21
C GLY A 58 -13.81 -2.67 -11.83
N HIS A 59 -13.98 -1.35 -11.79
CA HIS A 59 -14.07 -0.59 -10.53
C HIS A 59 -15.31 -0.96 -9.71
N ALA A 60 -16.46 -1.12 -10.34
CA ALA A 60 -17.72 -1.48 -9.66
C ALA A 60 -17.64 -2.89 -9.06
N GLU A 61 -17.10 -3.84 -9.81
CA GLU A 61 -16.94 -5.24 -9.42
C GLU A 61 -15.90 -5.38 -8.31
N ALA A 62 -14.79 -4.65 -8.40
CA ALA A 62 -13.78 -4.58 -7.34
C ALA A 62 -14.39 -4.10 -6.01
N ARG A 63 -15.22 -3.05 -6.06
CA ARG A 63 -15.95 -2.58 -4.87
C ARG A 63 -16.92 -3.62 -4.33
N ALA A 64 -17.66 -4.30 -5.21
CA ALA A 64 -18.61 -5.34 -4.82
C ALA A 64 -17.88 -6.48 -4.09
N VAL A 65 -16.81 -7.04 -4.68
CA VAL A 65 -16.02 -8.12 -4.09
C VAL A 65 -15.41 -7.69 -2.74
N LEU A 66 -14.82 -6.51 -2.66
CA LEU A 66 -14.14 -6.04 -1.44
C LEU A 66 -15.11 -5.72 -0.28
N ALA A 67 -16.39 -5.48 -0.55
CA ALA A 67 -17.41 -5.18 0.46
C ALA A 67 -18.25 -6.39 0.87
N ASP A 68 -18.26 -7.45 0.07
CA ASP A 68 -19.12 -8.61 0.29
C ASP A 68 -18.49 -9.59 1.30
N PRO A 69 -19.15 -9.91 2.42
CA PRO A 69 -18.61 -10.82 3.44
C PRO A 69 -18.47 -12.28 2.98
N ARG A 70 -19.01 -12.64 1.82
CA ARG A 70 -18.82 -13.96 1.21
C ARG A 70 -17.43 -14.13 0.61
N PHE A 71 -16.64 -13.06 0.53
CA PHE A 71 -15.24 -13.08 0.10
C PHE A 71 -14.32 -12.91 1.29
N SER A 72 -13.67 -13.99 1.69
CA SER A 72 -12.75 -14.08 2.83
C SER A 72 -11.40 -13.43 2.53
N SER A 73 -10.77 -12.85 3.57
CA SER A 73 -9.40 -12.36 3.56
C SER A 73 -8.39 -13.34 4.18
N ARG A 74 -8.84 -14.48 4.69
CA ARG A 74 -8.01 -15.45 5.42
C ARG A 74 -6.94 -16.04 4.51
N TYR A 75 -5.68 -15.93 4.94
CA TYR A 75 -4.52 -16.30 4.12
C TYR A 75 -4.53 -17.76 3.71
N GLU A 76 -4.90 -18.69 4.61
CA GLU A 76 -4.96 -20.12 4.36
C GLU A 76 -6.01 -20.54 3.31
N LEU A 77 -6.86 -19.60 2.87
CA LEU A 77 -7.84 -19.82 1.79
C LEU A 77 -7.39 -19.21 0.46
N LEU A 78 -6.23 -18.53 0.43
CA LEU A 78 -5.77 -17.79 -0.74
C LEU A 78 -4.74 -18.58 -1.54
N HIS A 79 -4.80 -18.43 -2.86
CA HIS A 79 -3.75 -18.83 -3.79
C HIS A 79 -2.98 -17.56 -4.23
N LEU A 80 -1.66 -17.67 -4.40
CA LEU A 80 -0.86 -16.53 -4.83
C LEU A 80 -0.86 -16.42 -6.36
N PRO A 81 -1.22 -15.25 -6.91
CA PRO A 81 -1.33 -15.08 -8.36
C PRO A 81 0.05 -15.03 -9.05
N MET A 82 1.11 -14.76 -8.29
CA MET A 82 2.49 -14.70 -8.78
C MET A 82 3.35 -15.72 -8.06
N PRO A 83 4.35 -16.33 -8.75
CA PRO A 83 5.31 -17.19 -8.07
C PRO A 83 6.10 -16.39 -7.04
N MET A 84 6.19 -16.91 -5.82
CA MET A 84 7.06 -16.38 -4.78
C MET A 84 8.06 -17.48 -4.41
N GLU A 85 9.35 -17.14 -4.42
CA GLU A 85 10.41 -18.09 -4.13
C GLU A 85 10.26 -18.65 -2.70
N GLY A 86 10.19 -19.98 -2.60
CA GLY A 86 10.01 -20.69 -1.32
C GLY A 86 8.63 -20.48 -0.67
N ALA A 87 7.62 -19.97 -1.40
CA ALA A 87 6.26 -19.92 -0.87
C ALA A 87 5.74 -21.33 -0.58
N PRO A 88 5.09 -21.58 0.56
CA PRO A 88 4.42 -22.84 0.83
C PRO A 88 3.27 -23.04 -0.18
N GLY A 89 2.93 -24.30 -0.48
CA GLY A 89 1.78 -24.62 -1.33
C GLY A 89 0.45 -24.11 -0.76
N GLU A 90 0.34 -24.13 0.58
CA GLU A 90 -0.75 -23.53 1.33
C GLU A 90 -0.17 -22.45 2.24
N LEU A 91 -0.78 -21.26 2.26
CA LEU A 91 -0.38 -20.19 3.15
C LEU A 91 -0.79 -20.53 4.60
N PRO A 92 0.04 -20.21 5.59
CA PRO A 92 -0.37 -20.36 6.98
C PRO A 92 -1.48 -19.34 7.32
N PRO A 93 -2.29 -19.62 8.37
CA PRO A 93 -3.20 -18.62 8.92
C PRO A 93 -2.47 -17.33 9.31
N ALA A 94 -3.19 -16.21 9.30
CA ALA A 94 -2.65 -14.92 9.69
C ALA A 94 -2.08 -14.97 11.11
N PRO A 95 -0.90 -14.39 11.37
CA PRO A 95 -0.35 -14.27 12.71
C PRO A 95 -1.27 -13.48 13.63
N VAL A 96 -1.15 -13.71 14.95
CA VAL A 96 -1.92 -12.98 15.97
C VAL A 96 -1.72 -11.47 15.79
N GLY A 97 -2.79 -10.70 15.73
CA GLY A 97 -2.77 -9.25 15.54
C GLY A 97 -2.68 -8.78 14.08
N ASP A 98 -2.49 -9.67 13.11
CA ASP A 98 -2.57 -9.32 11.69
C ASP A 98 -4.04 -9.25 11.24
N ILE A 99 -4.57 -8.02 11.23
CA ILE A 99 -5.98 -7.76 10.87
C ILE A 99 -6.27 -7.91 9.38
N ILE A 100 -5.26 -8.02 8.51
CA ILE A 100 -5.44 -8.11 7.06
C ILE A 100 -5.94 -9.50 6.67
N GLY A 101 -5.38 -10.55 7.28
CA GLY A 101 -5.71 -11.95 7.00
C GLY A 101 -6.80 -12.54 7.88
N LEU A 102 -7.69 -11.73 8.45
CA LEU A 102 -8.78 -12.15 9.32
C LEU A 102 -10.16 -11.77 8.77
N ASP A 103 -11.16 -12.56 9.06
CA ASP A 103 -12.57 -12.24 8.84
C ASP A 103 -13.29 -11.89 10.17
N ALA A 104 -14.55 -11.48 10.06
CA ALA A 104 -15.40 -11.35 11.24
C ALA A 104 -15.62 -12.74 11.91
N PRO A 105 -15.68 -12.83 13.26
CA PRO A 105 -15.77 -11.70 14.20
C PRO A 105 -14.42 -11.12 14.66
N GLU A 106 -13.28 -11.85 14.50
CA GLU A 106 -11.96 -11.43 15.00
C GLU A 106 -11.50 -10.13 14.36
N HIS A 107 -11.59 -10.01 13.02
CA HIS A 107 -11.31 -8.77 12.33
C HIS A 107 -12.12 -7.60 12.92
N THR A 108 -13.41 -7.82 13.16
CA THR A 108 -14.31 -6.77 13.67
C THR A 108 -13.89 -6.32 15.07
N ARG A 109 -13.43 -7.25 15.92
CA ARG A 109 -12.92 -6.93 17.27
C ARG A 109 -11.72 -5.97 17.19
N TYR A 110 -10.68 -6.34 16.44
CA TYR A 110 -9.50 -5.50 16.28
C TYR A 110 -9.83 -4.16 15.61
N ARG A 111 -10.64 -4.21 14.55
CA ARG A 111 -11.04 -3.01 13.80
C ARG A 111 -11.75 -1.98 14.67
N ARG A 112 -12.63 -2.40 15.59
CA ARG A 112 -13.32 -1.50 16.52
C ARG A 112 -12.34 -0.83 17.50
N LEU A 113 -11.39 -1.58 18.04
CA LEU A 113 -10.37 -1.06 18.94
C LEU A 113 -9.49 0.00 18.27
N LEU A 114 -9.13 -0.23 17.02
CA LEU A 114 -8.23 0.63 16.25
C LEU A 114 -8.94 1.83 15.62
N ALA A 115 -10.15 1.66 15.08
CA ALA A 115 -10.86 2.73 14.33
C ALA A 115 -11.04 4.01 15.15
N GLY A 116 -11.29 3.89 16.45
CA GLY A 116 -11.40 5.05 17.36
C GLY A 116 -10.10 5.85 17.50
N ARG A 117 -8.96 5.25 17.17
CA ARG A 117 -7.62 5.86 17.29
C ARG A 117 -7.17 6.54 15.99
N PHE A 118 -7.70 6.11 14.83
CA PHE A 118 -7.39 6.66 13.51
C PHE A 118 -8.46 7.65 13.01
N THR A 119 -9.06 8.42 13.93
CA THR A 119 -10.08 9.42 13.57
C THR A 119 -9.46 10.62 12.87
N VAL A 120 -10.24 11.27 11.99
CA VAL A 120 -9.84 12.53 11.32
C VAL A 120 -9.36 13.58 12.34
N ARG A 121 -10.02 13.66 13.51
CA ARG A 121 -9.61 14.60 14.57
C ARG A 121 -8.21 14.30 15.08
N ARG A 122 -7.89 13.03 15.39
CA ARG A 122 -6.56 12.64 15.90
C ARG A 122 -5.49 12.82 14.83
N MET A 123 -5.79 12.48 13.58
CA MET A 123 -4.85 12.70 12.47
C MET A 123 -4.55 14.19 12.25
N ARG A 124 -5.54 15.06 12.39
CA ARG A 124 -5.31 16.52 12.36
C ARG A 124 -4.44 17.02 13.52
N GLN A 125 -4.48 16.39 14.68
CA GLN A 125 -3.58 16.72 15.80
C GLN A 125 -2.11 16.39 15.49
N LEU A 126 -1.86 15.43 14.60
CA LEU A 126 -0.52 15.11 14.14
C LEU A 126 0.02 16.06 13.06
N THR A 127 -0.85 16.90 12.45
CA THR A 127 -0.45 17.77 11.32
C THR A 127 0.76 18.64 11.67
N SER A 128 0.74 19.31 12.82
CA SER A 128 1.86 20.16 13.24
C SER A 128 3.18 19.39 13.46
N ARG A 129 3.09 18.12 13.86
CA ARG A 129 4.27 17.24 13.99
C ARG A 129 4.78 16.81 12.63
N ILE A 130 3.86 16.47 11.70
CA ILE A 130 4.18 16.13 10.30
C ILE A 130 4.83 17.32 9.60
N GLU A 131 4.30 18.53 9.78
CA GLU A 131 4.90 19.78 9.27
C GLU A 131 6.32 19.98 9.78
N ARG A 132 6.55 19.77 11.08
CA ARG A 132 7.89 19.86 11.67
C ARG A 132 8.84 18.81 11.10
N PHE A 133 8.45 17.52 11.08
CA PHE A 133 9.28 16.46 10.52
C PHE A 133 9.61 16.69 9.05
N THR A 134 8.62 17.16 8.28
CA THR A 134 8.82 17.56 6.89
C THR A 134 9.85 18.67 6.79
N THR A 135 9.73 19.72 7.62
CA THR A 135 10.67 20.84 7.64
C THR A 135 12.08 20.39 8.02
N ASP A 136 12.22 19.56 9.06
CA ASP A 136 13.51 19.03 9.51
C ASP A 136 14.22 18.23 8.38
N CYS A 137 13.48 17.43 7.62
CA CYS A 137 14.02 16.71 6.46
C CYS A 137 14.45 17.68 5.33
N LEU A 138 13.63 18.69 5.04
CA LEU A 138 13.96 19.69 4.01
C LEU A 138 15.18 20.54 4.40
N ASP A 139 15.32 20.92 5.66
CA ASP A 139 16.48 21.63 6.19
C ASP A 139 17.76 20.78 6.08
N ALA A 140 17.67 19.50 6.39
CA ALA A 140 18.78 18.57 6.23
C ALA A 140 19.17 18.39 4.74
N MET A 141 18.21 18.32 3.83
CA MET A 141 18.48 18.28 2.39
C MET A 141 19.21 19.56 1.92
N GLU A 142 18.71 20.74 2.30
CA GLU A 142 19.29 22.03 1.95
C GLU A 142 20.74 22.16 2.44
N GLN A 143 21.02 21.71 3.68
CA GLN A 143 22.36 21.71 4.28
C GLN A 143 23.31 20.73 3.58
N ALA A 144 22.81 19.60 3.08
CA ALA A 144 23.63 18.57 2.43
C ALA A 144 24.13 19.01 1.03
N GLY A 145 23.45 19.96 0.38
CA GLY A 145 23.87 20.51 -0.92
C GLY A 145 22.75 20.46 -1.97
N PRO A 146 23.07 20.83 -3.22
CA PRO A 146 22.07 21.08 -4.27
C PRO A 146 21.53 19.80 -4.93
N THR A 147 21.95 18.62 -4.48
CA THR A 147 21.53 17.31 -5.01
C THR A 147 21.26 16.33 -3.86
N ALA A 148 20.32 15.43 -4.06
CA ALA A 148 20.05 14.35 -3.11
C ALA A 148 19.41 13.15 -3.80
N ASP A 149 19.46 11.97 -3.15
CA ASP A 149 18.47 10.94 -3.35
C ASP A 149 17.23 11.28 -2.52
N LEU A 150 16.14 11.62 -3.19
CA LEU A 150 14.90 12.02 -2.54
C LEU A 150 14.27 10.89 -1.70
N VAL A 151 14.49 9.63 -2.07
CA VAL A 151 13.99 8.49 -1.29
C VAL A 151 14.63 8.48 0.09
N GLU A 152 15.96 8.56 0.14
CA GLU A 152 16.72 8.51 1.39
C GLU A 152 16.61 9.80 2.22
N ALA A 153 16.53 10.95 1.56
CA ALA A 153 16.55 12.24 2.23
C ALA A 153 15.17 12.74 2.68
N PHE A 154 14.09 12.24 2.06
CA PHE A 154 12.75 12.79 2.28
C PHE A 154 11.63 11.75 2.29
N ALA A 155 11.47 10.96 1.20
CA ALA A 155 10.28 10.13 1.03
C ALA A 155 10.19 9.00 2.07
N ARG A 156 11.32 8.44 2.52
CA ARG A 156 11.39 7.43 3.58
C ARG A 156 11.45 8.05 4.98
N PRO A 157 12.26 9.08 5.28
CA PRO A 157 12.34 9.68 6.61
C PRO A 157 11.01 10.27 7.11
N VAL A 158 10.26 10.97 6.27
CA VAL A 158 9.01 11.62 6.71
C VAL A 158 8.01 10.59 7.25
N PRO A 159 7.58 9.54 6.51
CA PRO A 159 6.66 8.53 7.06
C PRO A 159 7.26 7.75 8.23
N THR A 160 8.59 7.53 8.24
CA THR A 160 9.27 6.85 9.36
C THR A 160 9.11 7.64 10.66
N LEU A 161 9.34 8.95 10.62
CA LEU A 161 9.15 9.83 11.78
C LEU A 161 7.70 9.85 12.24
N VAL A 162 6.76 9.90 11.29
CA VAL A 162 5.32 9.95 11.57
C VAL A 162 4.82 8.66 12.21
N ILE A 163 5.20 7.49 11.68
CA ILE A 163 4.76 6.22 12.27
C ILE A 163 5.42 5.95 13.62
N CYS A 164 6.69 6.34 13.80
CA CYS A 164 7.38 6.29 15.09
C CYS A 164 6.65 7.14 16.14
N GLU A 165 6.29 8.36 15.78
CA GLU A 165 5.54 9.26 16.65
C GLU A 165 4.17 8.69 17.04
N LEU A 166 3.43 8.16 16.05
CA LEU A 166 2.10 7.59 16.28
C LEU A 166 2.14 6.39 17.22
N LEU A 167 3.13 5.50 17.04
CA LEU A 167 3.26 4.25 17.81
C LEU A 167 4.08 4.42 19.11
N GLY A 168 4.71 5.57 19.30
CA GLY A 168 5.64 5.78 20.43
C GLY A 168 6.94 5.00 20.30
N VAL A 169 7.40 4.75 19.06
CA VAL A 169 8.68 4.11 18.74
C VAL A 169 9.80 5.15 18.84
N PRO A 170 10.86 4.94 19.63
CA PRO A 170 12.01 5.84 19.65
C PRO A 170 12.66 5.90 18.26
N TYR A 171 12.80 7.10 17.69
CA TYR A 171 13.38 7.25 16.34
C TYR A 171 14.84 6.76 16.27
N ALA A 172 15.55 6.76 17.38
CA ALA A 172 16.90 6.19 17.49
C ALA A 172 16.94 4.69 17.14
N ASP A 173 15.81 3.99 17.33
CA ASP A 173 15.68 2.55 17.05
C ASP A 173 15.40 2.26 15.57
N ARG A 174 15.25 3.27 14.71
CA ARG A 174 14.88 3.09 13.29
C ARG A 174 15.77 2.09 12.56
N GLY A 175 17.07 2.04 12.87
CA GLY A 175 18.00 1.07 12.29
C GLY A 175 17.68 -0.39 12.63
N ARG A 176 16.92 -0.64 13.72
CA ARG A 176 16.52 -2.01 14.12
C ARG A 176 15.40 -2.58 13.28
N PHE A 177 14.51 -1.75 12.75
CA PHE A 177 13.32 -2.24 12.04
C PHE A 177 13.28 -1.89 10.56
N LEU A 178 13.95 -0.84 10.08
CA LEU A 178 13.91 -0.46 8.66
C LEU A 178 14.37 -1.59 7.74
N GLY A 179 15.51 -2.20 8.02
CA GLY A 179 16.01 -3.33 7.23
C GLY A 179 15.09 -4.55 7.27
N LEU A 180 14.42 -4.80 8.42
CA LEU A 180 13.44 -5.88 8.53
C LEU A 180 12.22 -5.62 7.63
N VAL A 181 11.72 -4.38 7.62
CA VAL A 181 10.58 -3.99 6.78
C VAL A 181 10.92 -4.11 5.29
N GLU A 182 12.12 -3.72 4.88
CA GLU A 182 12.56 -3.91 3.49
C GLU A 182 12.53 -5.38 3.06
N VAL A 183 13.06 -6.28 3.89
CA VAL A 183 13.07 -7.73 3.61
C VAL A 183 11.64 -8.30 3.56
N ILE A 184 10.74 -7.85 4.44
CA ILE A 184 9.33 -8.32 4.47
C ILE A 184 8.63 -8.03 3.14
N PHE A 185 8.86 -6.88 2.52
CA PHE A 185 8.22 -6.48 1.26
C PHE A 185 8.99 -6.91 0.00
N ASP A 186 10.23 -7.40 0.12
CA ASP A 186 11.01 -7.87 -1.02
C ASP A 186 10.53 -9.27 -1.47
N GLN A 187 9.92 -9.33 -2.66
CA GLN A 187 9.49 -10.58 -3.28
C GLN A 187 10.66 -11.47 -3.75
N ALA A 188 11.86 -10.89 -3.87
CA ALA A 188 13.07 -11.63 -4.19
C ALA A 188 13.70 -12.30 -2.96
N ALA A 189 13.35 -11.85 -1.77
CA ALA A 189 13.75 -12.51 -0.55
C ALA A 189 13.05 -13.88 -0.42
N GLY A 190 13.78 -14.92 -0.10
CA GLY A 190 13.21 -16.25 0.16
C GLY A 190 12.23 -16.22 1.35
N ALA A 191 11.24 -17.13 1.37
CA ALA A 191 10.23 -17.18 2.42
C ALA A 191 10.84 -17.20 3.84
N GLY A 192 11.85 -18.02 4.09
CA GLY A 192 12.53 -18.09 5.39
C GLY A 192 13.16 -16.77 5.84
N ALA A 193 13.71 -15.96 4.91
CA ALA A 193 14.27 -14.65 5.23
C ALA A 193 13.17 -13.66 5.62
N ARG A 194 12.02 -13.70 4.93
CA ARG A 194 10.86 -12.86 5.27
C ARG A 194 10.25 -13.24 6.61
N ASP A 195 10.12 -14.55 6.89
CA ASP A 195 9.59 -15.06 8.16
C ASP A 195 10.51 -14.64 9.32
N GLU A 196 11.84 -14.73 9.15
CA GLU A 196 12.80 -14.28 10.15
C GLU A 196 12.75 -12.76 10.37
N ALA A 197 12.64 -11.98 9.29
CA ALA A 197 12.49 -10.53 9.37
C ALA A 197 11.18 -10.15 10.08
N TYR A 198 10.07 -10.81 9.77
CA TYR A 198 8.79 -10.58 10.43
C TYR A 198 8.86 -10.96 11.93
N ALA A 199 9.42 -12.13 12.26
CA ALA A 199 9.65 -12.52 13.65
C ALA A 199 10.57 -11.54 14.40
N GLY A 200 11.58 -10.99 13.73
CA GLY A 200 12.45 -9.93 14.26
C GLY A 200 11.69 -8.65 14.59
N LEU A 201 10.79 -8.24 13.69
CA LEU A 201 9.94 -7.08 13.89
C LEU A 201 8.97 -7.28 15.08
N LEU A 202 8.33 -8.46 15.16
CA LEU A 202 7.44 -8.78 16.28
C LEU A 202 8.17 -8.79 17.63
N ARG A 203 9.40 -9.33 17.69
CA ARG A 203 10.22 -9.28 18.93
C ARG A 203 10.49 -7.86 19.35
N TYR A 204 10.90 -7.00 18.40
CA TYR A 204 11.17 -5.59 18.69
C TYR A 204 9.92 -4.88 19.23
N VAL A 205 8.77 -5.06 18.58
CA VAL A 205 7.53 -4.42 19.03
C VAL A 205 7.03 -5.01 20.35
N GLY A 206 7.25 -6.31 20.60
CA GLY A 206 6.97 -6.94 21.89
C GLY A 206 7.77 -6.33 23.04
N GLU A 207 9.08 -6.07 22.84
CA GLU A 207 9.91 -5.34 23.82
C GLU A 207 9.32 -3.93 24.09
N LEU A 208 8.90 -3.24 23.03
CA LEU A 208 8.28 -1.92 23.14
C LEU A 208 6.95 -1.96 23.91
N VAL A 209 6.10 -2.94 23.65
CA VAL A 209 4.82 -3.14 24.36
C VAL A 209 5.05 -3.31 25.86
N LEU A 210 6.02 -4.14 26.27
CA LEU A 210 6.37 -4.32 27.68
C LEU A 210 6.84 -3.01 28.32
N ALA A 211 7.66 -2.22 27.61
CA ALA A 211 8.11 -0.91 28.08
C ALA A 211 6.93 0.06 28.26
N LYS A 212 5.98 0.09 27.27
CA LYS A 212 4.78 0.95 27.32
C LYS A 212 3.79 0.56 28.43
N ARG A 213 3.70 -0.73 28.79
CA ARG A 213 2.92 -1.15 29.96
C ARG A 213 3.53 -0.70 31.26
N ALA A 214 4.86 -0.70 31.34
CA ALA A 214 5.58 -0.26 32.54
C ALA A 214 5.57 1.28 32.67
N GLU A 215 5.75 1.99 31.57
CA GLU A 215 5.82 3.45 31.52
C GLU A 215 5.01 3.98 30.30
N PRO A 216 3.69 4.18 30.44
CA PRO A 216 2.84 4.66 29.36
C PRO A 216 3.19 6.09 28.94
N THR A 217 3.14 6.36 27.64
CA THR A 217 3.32 7.69 27.03
C THR A 217 2.13 8.07 26.14
N ASP A 218 2.09 9.29 25.61
CA ASP A 218 1.00 9.76 24.75
C ASP A 218 1.17 9.22 23.32
N ASP A 219 0.91 7.91 23.13
CA ASP A 219 1.01 7.22 21.85
C ASP A 219 -0.01 6.09 21.71
N LEU A 220 -0.09 5.53 20.49
CA LEU A 220 -1.10 4.51 20.18
C LEU A 220 -0.88 3.20 20.94
N LEU A 221 0.38 2.75 21.07
CA LEU A 221 0.67 1.48 21.76
C LEU A 221 0.34 1.59 23.26
N SER A 222 0.71 2.71 23.90
CA SER A 222 0.34 2.99 25.29
C SER A 222 -1.19 3.00 25.49
N ASP A 223 -1.91 3.68 24.59
CA ASP A 223 -3.37 3.72 24.60
C ASP A 223 -4.03 2.34 24.45
N LEU A 224 -3.45 1.47 23.60
CA LEU A 224 -3.96 0.11 23.39
C LEU A 224 -3.54 -0.86 24.50
N ALA A 225 -2.39 -0.62 25.12
CA ALA A 225 -1.86 -1.39 26.23
C ALA A 225 -2.56 -1.08 27.58
N ALA A 226 -3.27 0.06 27.66
CA ALA A 226 -4.02 0.43 28.86
C ALA A 226 -5.07 -0.63 29.20
N PRO A 227 -5.28 -0.95 30.51
CA PRO A 227 -6.35 -1.83 30.92
C PRO A 227 -7.69 -1.32 30.39
N GLY A 228 -8.47 -2.18 29.71
CA GLY A 228 -9.83 -1.84 29.31
C GLY A 228 -10.68 -1.53 30.55
N PRO A 229 -11.77 -0.74 30.41
CA PRO A 229 -12.70 -0.53 31.49
C PRO A 229 -13.21 -1.90 31.97
N ALA A 230 -13.15 -2.13 33.28
CA ALA A 230 -13.69 -3.36 33.88
C ALA A 230 -15.18 -3.47 33.46
N SER A 231 -15.53 -4.43 32.64
CA SER A 231 -16.90 -4.71 32.26
C SER A 231 -17.41 -5.93 33.02
N ASP A 232 -18.48 -5.75 33.77
CA ASP A 232 -19.23 -6.83 34.41
C ASP A 232 -19.96 -7.75 33.42
N SER A 233 -19.86 -7.46 32.12
CA SER A 233 -20.68 -8.09 31.07
C SER A 233 -20.04 -9.32 30.42
N GLY A 234 -18.82 -9.72 30.78
CA GLY A 234 -18.11 -10.84 30.13
C GLY A 234 -17.81 -10.63 28.65
N ASP A 235 -17.92 -9.41 28.16
CA ASP A 235 -17.66 -9.04 26.78
C ASP A 235 -16.14 -9.06 26.52
N LEU A 236 -15.69 -9.98 25.69
CA LEU A 236 -14.28 -10.12 25.26
C LEU A 236 -13.71 -8.82 24.66
N ALA A 237 -14.57 -7.91 24.16
CA ALA A 237 -14.17 -6.60 23.69
C ALA A 237 -13.74 -5.64 24.83
N ALA A 238 -14.09 -5.94 26.08
CA ALA A 238 -13.71 -5.18 27.26
C ALA A 238 -12.47 -5.74 27.96
N SER A 239 -12.06 -6.99 27.69
CA SER A 239 -10.79 -7.53 28.13
C SER A 239 -9.69 -7.00 27.22
N GLY A 240 -8.76 -6.19 27.70
CA GLY A 240 -7.67 -5.58 26.91
C GLY A 240 -6.96 -6.56 25.95
N LEU A 241 -6.13 -6.00 25.07
CA LEU A 241 -5.30 -6.80 24.15
C LEU A 241 -4.17 -7.48 24.93
N SER A 242 -3.84 -8.74 24.55
CA SER A 242 -2.64 -9.41 25.05
C SER A 242 -1.37 -8.73 24.50
N ASP A 243 -0.21 -9.04 25.10
CA ASP A 243 1.07 -8.52 24.62
C ASP A 243 1.40 -9.03 23.21
N GLU A 244 1.01 -10.26 22.89
CA GLU A 244 1.16 -10.86 21.57
C GLU A 244 0.27 -10.17 20.53
N GLU A 245 -1.01 -9.92 20.86
CA GLU A 245 -1.92 -9.15 20.00
C GLU A 245 -1.41 -7.72 19.74
N LEU A 246 -0.90 -7.07 20.78
CA LEU A 246 -0.30 -5.72 20.67
C LEU A 246 0.95 -5.71 19.82
N ALA A 247 1.82 -6.72 19.98
CA ALA A 247 3.03 -6.86 19.18
C ALA A 247 2.69 -7.09 17.70
N GLY A 248 1.71 -7.95 17.40
CA GLY A 248 1.24 -8.19 16.05
C GLY A 248 0.62 -6.95 15.42
N ILE A 249 -0.29 -6.28 16.10
CA ILE A 249 -0.93 -5.03 15.63
C ILE A 249 0.14 -3.95 15.42
N GLY A 250 1.05 -3.74 16.37
CA GLY A 250 2.10 -2.74 16.29
C GLY A 250 3.08 -3.02 15.15
N GLY A 251 3.49 -4.29 14.96
CA GLY A 251 4.35 -4.72 13.86
C GLY A 251 3.71 -4.49 12.50
N LEU A 252 2.44 -4.87 12.36
CA LEU A 252 1.66 -4.62 11.14
C LEU A 252 1.56 -3.13 10.82
N LEU A 253 1.20 -2.30 11.80
CA LEU A 253 1.06 -0.86 11.60
C LEU A 253 2.38 -0.19 11.24
N LEU A 254 3.49 -0.63 11.88
CA LEU A 254 4.82 -0.11 11.60
C LEU A 254 5.25 -0.44 10.16
N ALA A 255 5.12 -1.70 9.75
CA ALA A 255 5.50 -2.12 8.41
C ALA A 255 4.60 -1.48 7.33
N ALA A 256 3.28 -1.57 7.47
CA ALA A 256 2.34 -1.06 6.48
C ALA A 256 2.36 0.45 6.35
N GLY A 257 2.51 1.19 7.46
CA GLY A 257 2.51 2.66 7.45
C GLY A 257 3.78 3.26 6.86
N LEU A 258 4.91 2.58 7.02
CA LEU A 258 6.21 3.07 6.55
C LEU A 258 6.35 2.92 5.03
N ASP A 259 6.28 1.68 4.53
CA ASP A 259 6.71 1.38 3.15
C ASP A 259 5.73 1.95 2.12
N THR A 260 4.42 1.86 2.37
CA THR A 260 3.41 2.33 1.41
C THR A 260 3.45 3.85 1.20
N THR A 261 3.55 4.63 2.29
CA THR A 261 3.57 6.10 2.20
C THR A 261 4.89 6.60 1.64
N ALA A 262 6.02 5.96 1.99
CA ALA A 262 7.33 6.30 1.42
C ALA A 262 7.35 6.11 -0.10
N ASN A 263 6.83 4.97 -0.60
CA ASN A 263 6.73 4.73 -2.04
C ASN A 263 5.75 5.67 -2.72
N MET A 264 4.63 6.02 -2.07
CA MET A 264 3.70 7.04 -2.61
C MET A 264 4.33 8.41 -2.73
N LEU A 265 5.13 8.86 -1.75
CA LEU A 265 5.83 10.15 -1.81
C LEU A 265 6.89 10.14 -2.90
N GLY A 266 7.77 9.12 -2.93
CA GLY A 266 8.83 9.01 -3.92
C GLY A 266 8.28 8.95 -5.36
N LEU A 267 7.38 8.01 -5.61
CA LEU A 267 6.76 7.82 -6.93
C LEU A 267 5.87 9.02 -7.32
N GLY A 268 5.19 9.65 -6.34
CA GLY A 268 4.36 10.83 -6.54
C GLY A 268 5.17 12.05 -6.98
N VAL A 269 6.31 12.30 -6.34
CA VAL A 269 7.22 13.37 -6.77
C VAL A 269 7.80 13.07 -8.15
N PHE A 270 8.20 11.81 -8.42
CA PHE A 270 8.66 11.42 -9.74
C PHE A 270 7.59 11.68 -10.82
N ALA A 271 6.34 11.27 -10.56
CA ALA A 271 5.23 11.52 -11.48
C ALA A 271 5.00 13.03 -11.72
N LEU A 272 5.11 13.87 -10.71
CA LEU A 272 5.00 15.33 -10.86
C LEU A 272 6.17 15.92 -11.66
N LEU A 273 7.42 15.49 -11.40
CA LEU A 273 8.60 16.00 -12.09
C LEU A 273 8.61 15.72 -13.59
N VAL A 274 8.01 14.59 -14.03
CA VAL A 274 7.87 14.26 -15.47
C VAL A 274 6.58 14.78 -16.10
N ASN A 275 5.72 15.43 -15.30
CA ASN A 275 4.48 16.09 -15.77
C ASN A 275 4.51 17.59 -15.42
N PRO A 276 5.34 18.41 -16.10
CA PRO A 276 5.62 19.79 -15.68
C PRO A 276 4.36 20.65 -15.56
N GLY A 277 3.35 20.45 -16.41
CA GLY A 277 2.08 21.18 -16.30
C GLY A 277 1.30 20.90 -15.01
N GLN A 278 1.40 19.67 -14.46
CA GLN A 278 0.79 19.31 -13.17
C GLN A 278 1.63 19.84 -12.01
N LEU A 279 2.94 19.76 -12.12
CA LEU A 279 3.89 20.30 -11.16
C LEU A 279 3.71 21.81 -10.98
N ASP A 280 3.68 22.56 -12.10
CA ASP A 280 3.53 24.01 -12.09
C ASP A 280 2.15 24.43 -11.55
N ALA A 281 1.10 23.66 -11.85
CA ALA A 281 -0.22 23.90 -11.30
C ALA A 281 -0.25 23.75 -9.77
N LEU A 282 0.43 22.73 -9.20
CA LEU A 282 0.52 22.54 -7.76
C LEU A 282 1.40 23.59 -7.07
N ARG A 283 2.49 24.03 -7.73
CA ARG A 283 3.33 25.13 -7.25
C ARG A 283 2.58 26.46 -7.20
N ALA A 284 1.78 26.74 -8.23
CA ALA A 284 1.00 27.98 -8.34
C ALA A 284 -0.18 28.03 -7.36
N ASP A 285 -0.74 26.88 -7.01
CA ASP A 285 -1.92 26.76 -6.16
C ASP A 285 -1.78 25.59 -5.17
N PRO A 286 -1.14 25.82 -4.00
CA PRO A 286 -0.97 24.80 -2.97
C PRO A 286 -2.30 24.23 -2.41
N ASP A 287 -3.42 24.93 -2.56
CA ASP A 287 -4.75 24.44 -2.13
C ASP A 287 -5.18 23.20 -2.95
N LEU A 288 -4.56 22.96 -4.10
CA LEU A 288 -4.73 21.72 -4.87
C LEU A 288 -4.12 20.49 -4.21
N ALA A 289 -3.34 20.62 -3.13
CA ALA A 289 -2.63 19.50 -2.49
C ALA A 289 -3.55 18.32 -2.15
N GLY A 290 -4.75 18.60 -1.65
CA GLY A 290 -5.73 17.55 -1.35
C GLY A 290 -6.21 16.80 -2.60
N ALA A 291 -6.51 17.51 -3.68
CA ALA A 291 -6.93 16.91 -4.95
C ALA A 291 -5.76 16.17 -5.62
N ALA A 292 -4.56 16.75 -5.56
CA ALA A 292 -3.34 16.13 -6.08
C ALA A 292 -3.01 14.82 -5.35
N ALA A 293 -3.15 14.77 -4.02
CA ALA A 293 -2.95 13.55 -3.25
C ALA A 293 -3.94 12.44 -3.66
N GLU A 294 -5.24 12.74 -3.80
CA GLU A 294 -6.24 11.76 -4.25
C GLU A 294 -5.96 11.27 -5.69
N GLU A 295 -5.56 12.17 -6.58
CA GLU A 295 -5.25 11.79 -7.97
C GLU A 295 -3.95 10.98 -8.05
N LEU A 296 -2.90 11.34 -7.31
CA LEU A 296 -1.66 10.54 -7.25
C LEU A 296 -1.95 9.15 -6.67
N LEU A 297 -2.74 9.04 -5.61
CA LEU A 297 -3.17 7.75 -5.05
C LEU A 297 -3.87 6.91 -6.11
N ARG A 298 -4.85 7.48 -6.85
CA ARG A 298 -5.55 6.79 -7.93
C ARG A 298 -4.58 6.37 -9.04
N TYR A 299 -3.75 7.29 -9.49
CA TYR A 299 -2.90 7.14 -10.67
C TYR A 299 -1.80 6.11 -10.47
N LEU A 300 -1.20 6.06 -9.27
CA LEU A 300 -0.05 5.22 -8.96
C LEU A 300 -0.42 3.88 -8.35
N SER A 301 -1.41 3.83 -7.45
CA SER A 301 -1.92 2.59 -6.83
C SER A 301 -0.80 1.63 -6.40
N VAL A 302 0.08 2.10 -5.49
CA VAL A 302 1.35 1.42 -5.15
C VAL A 302 1.19 0.01 -4.56
N ALA A 303 0.08 -0.27 -3.88
CA ALA A 303 -0.26 -1.59 -3.32
C ALA A 303 -1.28 -2.30 -4.21
N ASP A 304 -0.85 -3.35 -4.90
CA ASP A 304 -1.64 -4.16 -5.84
C ASP A 304 -1.02 -5.55 -6.01
N PRO A 305 -1.80 -6.62 -6.13
CA PRO A 305 -3.26 -6.72 -6.02
C PRO A 305 -3.77 -6.94 -4.60
N LEU A 306 -5.11 -6.89 -4.42
CA LEU A 306 -5.81 -7.38 -3.24
C LEU A 306 -6.41 -8.75 -3.51
N LEU A 307 -6.29 -9.68 -2.54
CA LEU A 307 -6.76 -11.05 -2.71
C LEU A 307 -7.97 -11.33 -1.80
N ARG A 308 -8.89 -12.15 -2.31
CA ARG A 308 -10.03 -12.70 -1.57
C ARG A 308 -10.25 -14.16 -1.98
N SER A 309 -10.88 -14.95 -1.11
CA SER A 309 -11.36 -16.29 -1.44
C SER A 309 -12.87 -16.34 -1.31
N ALA A 310 -13.58 -16.90 -2.29
CA ALA A 310 -15.02 -17.07 -2.22
C ALA A 310 -15.37 -18.20 -1.23
N LEU A 311 -16.21 -17.89 -0.24
CA LEU A 311 -16.69 -18.87 0.75
C LEU A 311 -17.87 -19.70 0.24
N GLU A 312 -18.58 -19.20 -0.75
CA GLU A 312 -19.71 -19.83 -1.43
C GLU A 312 -19.77 -19.40 -2.90
N ASP A 313 -20.62 -20.00 -3.69
CA ASP A 313 -20.81 -19.59 -5.08
C ASP A 313 -21.43 -18.19 -5.15
N VAL A 314 -20.77 -17.27 -5.84
CA VAL A 314 -21.18 -15.85 -5.98
C VAL A 314 -21.15 -15.44 -7.44
N GLU A 315 -22.21 -14.81 -7.92
CA GLU A 315 -22.22 -14.21 -9.25
C GLU A 315 -21.75 -12.74 -9.18
N VAL A 316 -20.76 -12.38 -10.00
CA VAL A 316 -20.24 -11.01 -10.14
C VAL A 316 -20.16 -10.67 -11.62
N ALA A 317 -20.88 -9.65 -12.07
CA ALA A 317 -20.96 -9.21 -13.48
C ALA A 317 -21.31 -10.35 -14.47
N GLY A 318 -22.18 -11.26 -14.07
CA GLY A 318 -22.59 -12.41 -14.90
C GLY A 318 -21.60 -13.58 -14.92
N GLU A 319 -20.48 -13.48 -14.21
CA GLU A 319 -19.49 -14.55 -14.05
C GLU A 319 -19.72 -15.25 -12.69
N LEU A 320 -19.87 -16.58 -12.73
CA LEU A 320 -19.98 -17.39 -11.52
C LEU A 320 -18.60 -17.62 -10.92
N ILE A 321 -18.37 -17.13 -9.71
CA ILE A 321 -17.19 -17.40 -8.87
C ILE A 321 -17.59 -18.52 -7.92
N ARG A 322 -16.89 -19.65 -7.95
CA ARG A 322 -17.23 -20.81 -7.14
C ARG A 322 -16.61 -20.73 -5.75
N ALA A 323 -17.23 -21.38 -4.79
CA ALA A 323 -16.63 -21.58 -3.46
C ALA A 323 -15.20 -22.15 -3.57
N GLY A 324 -14.24 -21.57 -2.84
CA GLY A 324 -12.82 -21.91 -2.87
C GLY A 324 -12.00 -21.25 -3.99
N GLU A 325 -12.64 -20.57 -4.95
CA GLU A 325 -11.86 -19.80 -5.94
C GLU A 325 -11.27 -18.54 -5.31
N THR A 326 -9.99 -18.31 -5.54
CA THR A 326 -9.34 -17.03 -5.20
C THR A 326 -9.68 -15.96 -6.24
N VAL A 327 -9.96 -14.77 -5.74
CA VAL A 327 -10.26 -13.58 -6.54
C VAL A 327 -9.13 -12.57 -6.36
N THR A 328 -8.41 -12.30 -7.44
CA THR A 328 -7.39 -11.24 -7.53
C THR A 328 -8.07 -9.95 -7.98
N VAL A 329 -8.16 -8.97 -7.09
CA VAL A 329 -8.67 -7.64 -7.41
C VAL A 329 -7.50 -6.73 -7.75
N SER A 330 -7.35 -6.34 -9.03
CA SER A 330 -6.35 -5.36 -9.41
C SER A 330 -6.85 -3.95 -9.15
N VAL A 331 -6.28 -3.34 -8.12
CA VAL A 331 -6.52 -1.93 -7.76
C VAL A 331 -6.04 -1.00 -8.87
N GLN A 332 -4.89 -1.31 -9.47
CA GLN A 332 -4.32 -0.53 -10.57
C GLN A 332 -5.24 -0.50 -11.79
N ALA A 333 -5.78 -1.65 -12.19
CA ALA A 333 -6.73 -1.72 -13.30
C ALA A 333 -8.06 -1.03 -12.93
N ALA A 334 -8.61 -1.30 -11.76
CA ALA A 334 -9.86 -0.70 -11.30
C ALA A 334 -9.78 0.84 -11.19
N ASN A 335 -8.64 1.38 -10.78
CA ASN A 335 -8.38 2.82 -10.73
C ASN A 335 -8.13 3.44 -12.11
N ARG A 336 -7.97 2.63 -13.14
CA ARG A 336 -7.87 3.02 -14.57
C ARG A 336 -9.12 2.67 -15.36
N ASP A 337 -10.21 2.26 -14.71
CA ASP A 337 -11.50 1.98 -15.37
C ASP A 337 -12.09 3.27 -15.99
N PRO A 338 -12.25 3.34 -17.33
CA PRO A 338 -12.77 4.52 -18.01
C PRO A 338 -14.24 4.81 -17.71
N HIS A 339 -15.01 3.80 -17.28
CA HIS A 339 -16.40 3.98 -16.84
C HIS A 339 -16.49 4.77 -15.53
N ARG A 340 -15.42 4.72 -14.71
CA ARG A 340 -15.36 5.46 -13.45
C ARG A 340 -14.55 6.75 -13.56
N PHE A 341 -13.44 6.72 -14.28
CA PHE A 341 -12.50 7.83 -14.42
C PHE A 341 -12.25 8.12 -15.90
N PRO A 342 -12.86 9.17 -16.48
CA PRO A 342 -12.59 9.56 -17.87
C PRO A 342 -11.09 9.85 -18.09
N GLU A 343 -10.53 9.43 -19.24
CA GLU A 343 -9.11 9.53 -19.56
C GLU A 343 -8.22 9.02 -18.41
N PRO A 344 -8.38 7.76 -17.97
CA PRO A 344 -7.81 7.29 -16.69
C PRO A 344 -6.28 7.20 -16.72
N GLY A 345 -5.68 7.09 -17.90
CA GLY A 345 -4.23 7.08 -18.13
C GLY A 345 -3.56 8.45 -17.99
N ARG A 346 -4.33 9.54 -17.93
CA ARG A 346 -3.80 10.89 -17.77
C ARG A 346 -3.75 11.28 -16.30
N LEU A 347 -2.60 11.76 -15.83
CA LEU A 347 -2.47 12.43 -14.53
C LEU A 347 -3.11 13.81 -14.62
N ASP A 348 -4.08 14.08 -13.74
CA ASP A 348 -4.78 15.36 -13.66
C ASP A 348 -5.07 15.70 -12.19
N ILE A 349 -4.23 16.52 -11.56
CA ILE A 349 -4.34 16.88 -10.14
C ILE A 349 -5.60 17.67 -9.77
N ARG A 350 -6.39 18.10 -10.77
CA ARG A 350 -7.70 18.72 -10.57
C ARG A 350 -8.86 17.75 -10.70
N ARG A 351 -8.57 16.50 -11.05
CA ARG A 351 -9.58 15.44 -11.13
C ARG A 351 -10.26 15.24 -9.78
N ARG A 352 -11.56 14.98 -9.80
CA ARG A 352 -12.28 14.45 -8.64
C ARG A 352 -12.02 12.94 -8.52
N ALA A 353 -10.84 12.59 -8.01
CA ALA A 353 -10.39 11.20 -7.89
C ALA A 353 -10.99 10.45 -6.70
N THR A 354 -11.86 11.08 -5.91
CA THR A 354 -12.52 10.44 -4.75
C THR A 354 -13.23 9.15 -5.13
N GLY A 355 -13.10 8.15 -4.27
CA GLY A 355 -13.66 6.81 -4.51
C GLY A 355 -12.72 5.89 -5.28
N HIS A 356 -11.45 6.28 -5.51
CA HIS A 356 -10.42 5.35 -5.94
C HIS A 356 -10.23 4.22 -4.91
N LEU A 357 -9.65 3.11 -5.33
CA LEU A 357 -9.50 1.90 -4.53
C LEU A 357 -8.10 1.69 -3.95
N SER A 358 -7.22 2.70 -3.98
CA SER A 358 -5.84 2.59 -3.48
C SER A 358 -5.75 2.29 -1.98
N PHE A 359 -6.83 2.57 -1.24
CA PHE A 359 -6.99 2.18 0.16
C PHE A 359 -7.91 0.96 0.34
N GLY A 360 -8.17 0.18 -0.72
CA GLY A 360 -9.17 -0.87 -0.69
C GLY A 360 -10.60 -0.34 -0.52
N HIS A 361 -11.52 -1.22 -0.14
CA HIS A 361 -12.92 -0.91 0.13
C HIS A 361 -13.53 -1.89 1.12
N GLY A 362 -14.66 -1.52 1.75
CA GLY A 362 -15.38 -2.40 2.67
C GLY A 362 -14.70 -2.57 4.04
N PRO A 363 -14.90 -3.72 4.72
CA PRO A 363 -14.41 -3.95 6.08
C PRO A 363 -12.90 -3.77 6.22
N HIS A 364 -12.12 -4.16 5.23
CA HIS A 364 -10.66 -4.09 5.19
C HIS A 364 -10.11 -2.79 4.57
N GLN A 365 -10.94 -1.75 4.38
CA GLN A 365 -10.43 -0.48 3.90
C GLN A 365 -9.29 0.02 4.81
N CYS A 366 -8.22 0.55 4.23
CA CYS A 366 -7.00 0.94 4.93
C CYS A 366 -7.29 1.77 6.18
N LEU A 367 -6.75 1.35 7.31
CA LEU A 367 -6.92 2.02 8.60
C LEU A 367 -6.18 3.37 8.61
N GLY A 368 -4.97 3.40 8.03
CA GLY A 368 -4.10 4.58 7.97
C GLY A 368 -4.43 5.59 6.88
N GLN A 369 -5.51 5.39 6.11
CA GLN A 369 -5.83 6.22 4.94
C GLN A 369 -5.88 7.74 5.21
N GLN A 370 -6.30 8.15 6.41
CA GLN A 370 -6.35 9.57 6.77
C GLN A 370 -4.95 10.11 7.08
N LEU A 371 -4.10 9.30 7.71
CA LEU A 371 -2.72 9.67 8.00
C LEU A 371 -1.93 9.85 6.70
N ALA A 372 -1.99 8.89 5.78
CA ALA A 372 -1.33 8.98 4.48
C ALA A 372 -1.76 10.23 3.69
N ARG A 373 -3.07 10.60 3.74
CA ARG A 373 -3.55 11.85 3.12
C ARG A 373 -2.93 13.08 3.75
N VAL A 374 -2.87 13.14 5.08
CA VAL A 374 -2.25 14.29 5.78
C VAL A 374 -0.77 14.38 5.43
N GLU A 375 -0.05 13.26 5.44
CA GLU A 375 1.36 13.23 5.06
C GLU A 375 1.58 13.76 3.65
N MET A 376 0.84 13.27 2.66
CA MET A 376 0.96 13.73 1.28
C MET A 376 0.60 15.21 1.11
N THR A 377 -0.49 15.67 1.76
CA THR A 377 -0.97 17.06 1.64
C THR A 377 -0.06 18.06 2.34
N VAL A 378 0.74 17.63 3.31
CA VAL A 378 1.76 18.46 3.96
C VAL A 378 3.09 18.38 3.20
N ALA A 379 3.56 17.17 2.94
CA ALA A 379 4.92 16.96 2.44
C ALA A 379 5.13 17.44 0.99
N LEU A 380 4.16 17.20 0.08
CA LEU A 380 4.33 17.56 -1.33
C LEU A 380 4.43 19.09 -1.54
N PRO A 381 3.50 19.94 -1.05
CA PRO A 381 3.64 21.38 -1.20
C PRO A 381 4.87 21.95 -0.51
N ALA A 382 5.22 21.45 0.69
CA ALA A 382 6.38 21.90 1.43
C ALA A 382 7.69 21.66 0.67
N LEU A 383 7.85 20.46 0.07
CA LEU A 383 8.99 20.12 -0.78
C LEU A 383 9.09 21.08 -1.99
N LEU A 384 7.97 21.28 -2.70
CA LEU A 384 7.93 22.12 -3.91
C LEU A 384 8.14 23.60 -3.62
N ALA A 385 7.69 24.07 -2.45
CA ALA A 385 7.92 25.45 -2.00
C ALA A 385 9.37 25.68 -1.58
N ARG A 386 10.00 24.69 -0.89
CA ARG A 386 11.41 24.80 -0.47
C ARG A 386 12.36 24.74 -1.65
N PHE A 387 12.08 23.89 -2.65
CA PHE A 387 12.92 23.69 -3.81
C PHE A 387 12.17 24.01 -5.12
N PRO A 388 11.96 25.30 -5.45
CA PRO A 388 11.20 25.71 -6.65
C PRO A 388 11.83 25.20 -7.96
N ALA A 389 13.15 24.98 -7.97
CA ALA A 389 13.90 24.48 -9.12
C ALA A 389 14.13 22.94 -9.06
N LEU A 390 13.38 22.23 -8.21
CA LEU A 390 13.50 20.76 -8.09
C LEU A 390 13.26 20.09 -9.44
N ARG A 391 14.21 19.23 -9.85
CA ARG A 391 14.18 18.44 -11.08
C ARG A 391 14.86 17.09 -10.87
N LEU A 392 14.63 16.16 -11.78
CA LEU A 392 15.45 14.95 -11.82
C LEU A 392 16.91 15.30 -12.12
N ALA A 393 17.84 14.60 -11.47
CA ALA A 393 19.27 14.69 -11.73
C ALA A 393 19.75 13.67 -12.78
N VAL A 394 18.86 12.76 -13.19
CA VAL A 394 19.09 11.72 -14.21
C VAL A 394 17.90 11.70 -15.19
N PRO A 395 18.06 11.15 -16.40
CA PRO A 395 16.93 10.88 -17.30
C PRO A 395 15.86 10.03 -16.61
N PRO A 396 14.56 10.24 -16.91
CA PRO A 396 13.46 9.48 -16.28
C PRO A 396 13.59 7.97 -16.42
N GLU A 397 14.12 7.48 -17.52
CA GLU A 397 14.35 6.08 -17.84
C GLU A 397 15.48 5.42 -17.02
N GLU A 398 16.33 6.23 -16.39
CA GLU A 398 17.41 5.76 -15.50
C GLU A 398 17.00 5.69 -14.03
N VAL A 399 15.79 6.15 -13.69
CA VAL A 399 15.27 6.05 -12.32
C VAL A 399 14.96 4.59 -11.98
N PRO A 400 15.65 3.98 -10.99
CA PRO A 400 15.48 2.56 -10.68
C PRO A 400 14.15 2.32 -9.94
N LEU A 401 13.37 1.35 -10.42
CA LEU A 401 12.05 1.02 -9.92
C LEU A 401 12.06 -0.25 -9.05
N ARG A 402 11.16 -0.33 -8.08
CA ARG A 402 10.94 -1.52 -7.22
C ARG A 402 10.03 -2.54 -7.91
N GLU A 403 10.52 -3.18 -8.96
CA GLU A 403 9.72 -4.10 -9.78
C GLU A 403 9.36 -5.40 -9.04
N ARG A 404 10.21 -5.85 -8.10
CA ARG A 404 10.06 -7.08 -7.33
C ARG A 404 9.64 -6.80 -5.88
N SER A 405 8.70 -5.89 -5.69
CA SER A 405 8.14 -5.56 -4.38
C SER A 405 6.61 -5.65 -4.41
N SER A 406 6.00 -6.08 -3.31
CA SER A 406 4.54 -6.02 -3.14
C SER A 406 4.01 -4.59 -3.04
N VAL A 407 4.91 -3.62 -2.81
CA VAL A 407 4.61 -2.19 -2.87
C VAL A 407 5.48 -1.57 -3.96
N TYR A 408 4.82 -1.16 -5.05
CA TYR A 408 5.52 -0.54 -6.18
C TYR A 408 6.03 0.85 -5.83
N GLY A 409 7.21 1.22 -6.35
CA GLY A 409 7.82 2.50 -6.04
C GLY A 409 9.15 2.71 -6.76
N VAL A 410 9.93 3.68 -6.30
CA VAL A 410 11.30 3.94 -6.74
C VAL A 410 12.29 3.42 -5.71
N VAL A 411 13.39 2.82 -6.16
CA VAL A 411 14.52 2.41 -5.29
C VAL A 411 15.29 3.64 -4.83
N SER A 412 15.54 4.55 -5.77
CA SER A 412 16.28 5.79 -5.59
C SER A 412 15.69 6.84 -6.54
N LEU A 413 15.62 8.09 -6.11
CA LEU A 413 15.15 9.19 -6.93
C LEU A 413 16.17 10.33 -6.87
N PRO A 414 17.20 10.32 -7.74
CA PRO A 414 18.19 11.37 -7.80
C PRO A 414 17.56 12.69 -8.26
N VAL A 415 17.65 13.72 -7.43
CA VAL A 415 17.10 15.05 -7.69
C VAL A 415 18.16 16.14 -7.51
N ALA A 416 17.94 17.28 -8.16
CA ALA A 416 18.75 18.48 -8.04
C ALA A 416 17.86 19.72 -7.97
N TRP A 417 18.33 20.79 -7.30
CA TRP A 417 17.62 22.08 -7.18
C TRP A 417 18.55 23.31 -7.27
N GLY A 418 19.84 23.10 -7.42
CA GLY A 418 20.81 24.17 -7.69
C GLY A 418 20.81 24.60 -9.16
N GLU A 419 21.55 25.66 -9.47
CA GLU A 419 21.81 26.06 -10.85
C GLU A 419 22.55 24.94 -11.60
N GLU A 420 22.19 24.71 -12.87
CA GLU A 420 22.96 23.82 -13.73
C GLU A 420 24.37 24.41 -13.89
N GLN A 421 25.38 23.67 -13.39
CA GLN A 421 26.75 23.97 -13.76
C GLN A 421 26.86 23.67 -15.26
N ARG A 422 26.91 24.78 -16.07
CA ARG A 422 27.11 24.72 -17.51
C ARG A 422 28.52 24.24 -17.85
#